data_7bc740995e4b053b38ac9302b7667c8e
#
_entry.id   7bc740995e4b053b38ac9302b7667c8e
#
_cell.length_a   1.000
_cell.length_b   1.000
_cell.length_c   1.000
_cell.angle_alpha   90.00
_cell.angle_beta   90.00
_cell.angle_gamma   90.00
#
_symmetry.space_group_name_H-M   'P 1'
#
loop_
_entity.id
_entity.type
_entity.pdbx_description
1 polymer ?
#
loop_
_entity_poly.entity_id
_entity_poly.type
_entity_poly.pdbx_seq_one_letter_code
_entity_poly.pdbx_strand_id
1 'polypeptide(L)'
;MKAKFHIPDIWVHKDLNLYLIDMIKNHPEFFYDDIEIASCYGCFPSALWNGGRALGGLALETQIQSTIKAFNDRNVPIRYTFTNPTLTEKDLKDKFCNHLCAIAENGFNELIVNKPFLEDYVRRNYPKFPLISSTVKQI
;
A
#
# COMPACT_ATOMS: atom_id res chain seq x y z
N MET A 1 -1.54 22.01 13.09
CA MET A 1 -1.63 21.17 11.89
C MET A 1 -0.52 20.13 11.91
N LYS A 2 -0.86 18.86 11.77
CA LYS A 2 0.15 17.80 11.72
C LYS A 2 0.76 17.69 10.32
N ALA A 3 2.08 17.54 10.25
CA ALA A 3 2.76 17.18 9.02
C ALA A 3 2.57 15.68 8.80
N LYS A 4 1.92 15.32 7.68
CA LYS A 4 1.62 13.93 7.34
C LYS A 4 2.63 13.41 6.34
N PHE A 5 3.30 12.32 6.68
CA PHE A 5 4.29 11.68 5.83
C PHE A 5 3.77 10.34 5.33
N HIS A 6 3.95 10.12 4.04
CA HIS A 6 3.68 8.83 3.41
C HIS A 6 5.03 8.19 3.11
N ILE A 7 5.31 7.07 3.75
CA ILE A 7 6.63 6.43 3.66
C ILE A 7 6.61 5.23 2.71
N PRO A 8 7.71 5.00 1.97
CA PRO A 8 7.75 3.90 1.01
C PRO A 8 8.12 2.57 1.63
N ASP A 9 7.64 1.51 1.00
CA ASP A 9 8.10 0.14 1.14
C ASP A 9 7.51 -0.62 2.33
N ILE A 10 6.45 -1.36 2.01
CA ILE A 10 5.79 -2.25 2.98
C ILE A 10 6.47 -3.61 3.10
N TRP A 11 7.48 -3.92 2.26
CA TRP A 11 8.03 -5.27 2.19
C TRP A 11 9.52 -5.34 2.53
N VAL A 12 10.39 -4.79 1.68
CA VAL A 12 11.85 -4.96 1.84
C VAL A 12 12.35 -4.29 3.13
N HIS A 13 11.88 -3.07 3.41
CA HIS A 13 12.27 -2.29 4.58
C HIS A 13 11.15 -2.16 5.60
N LYS A 14 10.25 -3.14 5.67
CA LYS A 14 9.12 -3.08 6.59
C LYS A 14 9.55 -2.93 8.04
N ASP A 15 10.60 -3.65 8.46
CA ASP A 15 11.06 -3.60 9.83
C ASP A 15 11.61 -2.22 10.20
N LEU A 16 12.35 -1.59 9.29
CA LEU A 16 12.82 -0.22 9.47
C LEU A 16 11.64 0.76 9.59
N ASN A 17 10.65 0.61 8.72
CA ASN A 17 9.47 1.48 8.73
C ASN A 17 8.62 1.30 9.98
N LEU A 18 8.43 0.07 10.41
CA LEU A 18 7.72 -0.22 11.66
C LEU A 18 8.47 0.35 12.86
N TYR A 19 9.80 0.22 12.86
CA TYR A 19 10.65 0.80 13.90
C TYR A 19 10.50 2.34 13.93
N LEU A 20 10.51 2.99 12.77
CA LEU A 20 10.33 4.45 12.70
C LEU A 20 8.97 4.87 13.28
N ILE A 21 7.91 4.16 12.91
CA ILE A 21 6.57 4.44 13.43
C ILE A 21 6.55 4.33 14.94
N ASP A 22 7.13 3.26 15.48
CA ASP A 22 7.20 3.02 16.92
C ASP A 22 8.05 4.08 17.63
N MET A 23 9.15 4.52 17.02
CA MET A 23 10.01 5.57 17.56
C MET A 23 9.27 6.91 17.68
N ILE A 24 8.52 7.28 16.65
CA ILE A 24 7.75 8.52 16.68
C ILE A 24 6.71 8.49 17.79
N LYS A 25 6.06 7.33 18.00
CA LYS A 25 5.06 7.16 19.04
C LYS A 25 5.64 7.14 20.44
N ASN A 26 6.70 6.37 20.64
CA ASN A 26 7.24 6.07 21.96
C ASN A 26 8.33 7.05 22.43
N HIS A 27 8.96 7.74 21.50
CA HIS A 27 10.04 8.69 21.76
C HIS A 27 9.83 10.00 20.98
N PRO A 28 8.69 10.69 21.19
CA PRO A 28 8.37 11.90 20.45
C PRO A 28 9.38 13.04 20.67
N GLU A 29 10.17 12.98 21.77
CA GLU A 29 11.21 13.96 22.08
C GLU A 29 12.31 14.04 21.03
N PHE A 30 12.48 13.02 20.20
CA PHE A 30 13.47 13.01 19.12
C PHE A 30 12.97 13.57 17.80
N PHE A 31 11.71 13.97 17.74
CA PHE A 31 11.08 14.44 16.50
C PHE A 31 10.48 15.81 16.69
N TYR A 32 10.25 16.52 15.59
CA TYR A 32 9.50 17.77 15.64
C TYR A 32 8.07 17.48 16.07
N ASP A 33 7.44 18.45 16.70
CA ASP A 33 6.04 18.35 17.07
C ASP A 33 5.15 18.21 15.81
N ASP A 34 4.02 17.53 15.98
CA ASP A 34 3.01 17.40 14.93
C ASP A 34 3.46 16.62 13.69
N ILE A 35 4.31 15.60 13.89
CA ILE A 35 4.67 14.64 12.84
C ILE A 35 3.77 13.42 12.93
N GLU A 36 3.26 12.97 11.78
CA GLU A 36 2.44 11.78 11.67
C GLU A 36 2.83 10.98 10.44
N ILE A 37 2.97 9.66 10.59
CA ILE A 37 3.08 8.76 9.44
C ILE A 37 1.66 8.40 9.03
N ALA A 38 1.24 8.93 7.90
CA ALA A 38 -0.14 8.81 7.42
C ALA A 38 -0.40 7.55 6.61
N SER A 39 0.63 6.95 6.02
CA SER A 39 0.54 5.68 5.30
C SER A 39 1.92 5.12 5.01
N CYS A 40 1.96 3.82 4.68
CA CYS A 40 3.12 3.20 4.06
C CYS A 40 2.69 2.61 2.72
N TYR A 41 3.37 3.00 1.64
CA TYR A 41 2.98 2.57 0.29
C TYR A 41 3.98 1.57 -0.29
N GLY A 42 3.50 0.73 -1.19
CA GLY A 42 4.29 -0.29 -1.84
C GLY A 42 3.46 -1.49 -2.25
N CYS A 43 4.12 -2.60 -2.47
CA CYS A 43 3.45 -3.83 -2.84
C CYS A 43 4.25 -5.03 -2.36
N PHE A 44 3.71 -6.22 -2.58
CA PHE A 44 4.38 -7.48 -2.30
C PHE A 44 5.01 -8.04 -3.58
N PRO A 45 6.04 -8.91 -3.47
CA PRO A 45 6.65 -9.56 -4.63
C PRO A 45 5.63 -10.28 -5.51
N SER A 46 5.89 -10.31 -6.80
CA SER A 46 5.09 -11.02 -7.82
C SER A 46 3.70 -10.43 -8.10
N ALA A 47 3.42 -9.23 -7.63
CA ALA A 47 2.15 -8.56 -7.93
C ALA A 47 2.21 -7.91 -9.32
N LEU A 48 1.46 -8.47 -10.27
CA LEU A 48 1.43 -7.98 -11.65
C LEU A 48 1.00 -6.51 -11.76
N TRP A 49 0.09 -6.08 -10.89
CA TRP A 49 -0.45 -4.71 -10.93
C TRP A 49 0.52 -3.67 -10.34
N ASN A 50 1.59 -4.13 -9.68
CA ASN A 50 2.56 -3.21 -9.08
C ASN A 50 3.31 -2.41 -10.15
N GLY A 51 3.31 -1.10 -10.01
CA GLY A 51 4.08 -0.19 -10.86
C GLY A 51 5.14 0.59 -10.10
N GLY A 52 5.29 0.28 -8.81
CA GLY A 52 6.34 0.85 -8.00
C GLY A 52 7.67 0.13 -8.22
N ARG A 53 8.54 0.20 -7.21
CA ARG A 53 9.84 -0.46 -7.28
C ARG A 53 9.67 -1.97 -7.52
N ALA A 54 10.46 -2.51 -8.45
CA ALA A 54 10.48 -3.94 -8.70
C ALA A 54 10.96 -4.70 -7.45
N LEU A 55 10.22 -5.76 -7.11
CA LEU A 55 10.48 -6.56 -5.92
C LEU A 55 10.85 -7.99 -6.34
N GLY A 56 11.99 -8.46 -5.86
CA GLY A 56 12.40 -9.84 -6.05
C GLY A 56 11.91 -10.76 -4.93
N GLY A 57 11.93 -12.07 -5.19
CA GLY A 57 11.59 -13.08 -4.20
C GLY A 57 10.11 -13.41 -4.14
N LEU A 58 9.75 -14.12 -3.06
CA LEU A 58 8.39 -14.56 -2.79
C LEU A 58 7.99 -14.11 -1.39
N ALA A 59 6.73 -13.75 -1.25
CA ALA A 59 6.12 -13.50 0.04
C ALA A 59 5.14 -14.64 0.36
N LEU A 60 5.28 -15.24 1.52
CA LEU A 60 4.33 -16.25 2.00
C LEU A 60 3.04 -15.55 2.46
N GLU A 61 1.93 -16.25 2.36
CA GLU A 61 0.62 -15.72 2.77
C GLU A 61 0.64 -15.19 4.20
N THR A 62 1.25 -15.95 5.11
CA THR A 62 1.37 -15.54 6.52
C THR A 62 2.20 -14.26 6.68
N GLN A 63 3.23 -14.09 5.87
CA GLN A 63 4.07 -12.88 5.88
C GLN A 63 3.31 -11.68 5.35
N ILE A 64 2.51 -11.86 4.29
CA ILE A 64 1.69 -10.78 3.72
C ILE A 64 0.68 -10.31 4.75
N GLN A 65 -0.08 -11.22 5.33
CA GLN A 65 -1.11 -10.87 6.32
C GLN A 65 -0.52 -10.27 7.57
N SER A 66 0.59 -10.81 8.09
CA SER A 66 1.24 -10.26 9.27
C SER A 66 1.81 -8.85 9.02
N THR A 67 2.27 -8.58 7.80
CA THR A 67 2.77 -7.25 7.42
C THR A 67 1.64 -6.23 7.42
N ILE A 68 0.52 -6.55 6.77
CA ILE A 68 -0.65 -5.66 6.75
C ILE A 68 -1.13 -5.39 8.18
N LYS A 69 -1.23 -6.44 8.98
CA LYS A 69 -1.66 -6.33 10.38
C LYS A 69 -0.71 -5.45 11.19
N ALA A 70 0.60 -5.62 11.00
CA ALA A 70 1.61 -4.86 11.76
C ALA A 70 1.47 -3.34 11.54
N PHE A 71 1.26 -2.92 10.29
CA PHE A 71 1.01 -1.50 9.99
C PHE A 71 -0.34 -1.04 10.52
N ASN A 72 -1.39 -1.81 10.30
CA ASN A 72 -2.74 -1.44 10.72
C ASN A 72 -2.87 -1.39 12.26
N ASP A 73 -2.20 -2.29 12.98
CA ASP A 73 -2.16 -2.26 14.45
C ASP A 73 -1.53 -0.98 14.98
N ARG A 74 -0.66 -0.35 14.19
CA ARG A 74 -0.02 0.93 14.53
C ARG A 74 -0.80 2.13 14.01
N ASN A 75 -2.02 1.90 13.55
CA ASN A 75 -2.89 2.93 12.96
C ASN A 75 -2.29 3.56 11.71
N VAL A 76 -1.57 2.78 10.93
CA VAL A 76 -0.99 3.20 9.64
C VAL A 76 -1.59 2.35 8.53
N PRO A 77 -2.32 2.96 7.58
CA PRO A 77 -2.82 2.22 6.43
C PRO A 77 -1.70 1.89 5.46
N ILE A 78 -1.80 0.75 4.78
CA ILE A 78 -0.96 0.47 3.63
C ILE A 78 -1.64 1.00 2.37
N ARG A 79 -0.83 1.37 1.38
CA ARG A 79 -1.27 1.78 0.04
C ARG A 79 -0.60 0.89 -0.99
N TYR A 80 -1.36 0.03 -1.64
CA TYR A 80 -0.80 -0.74 -2.76
C TYR A 80 -0.52 0.18 -3.94
N THR A 81 0.65 0.03 -4.54
CA THR A 81 1.07 0.79 -5.72
C THR A 81 0.65 0.07 -7.01
N PHE A 82 -0.64 0.03 -7.29
CA PHE A 82 -1.18 -0.64 -8.49
C PHE A 82 -1.11 0.29 -9.70
N THR A 83 0.11 0.61 -10.09
CA THR A 83 0.40 1.64 -11.09
C THR A 83 1.20 1.12 -12.28
N ASN A 84 1.22 -0.20 -12.52
CA ASN A 84 1.94 -0.78 -13.65
C ASN A 84 1.40 -0.20 -14.97
N PRO A 85 2.24 0.51 -15.75
CA PRO A 85 1.77 1.18 -16.97
C PRO A 85 1.49 0.23 -18.13
N THR A 86 1.92 -1.03 -18.04
CA THR A 86 1.77 -2.01 -19.12
C THR A 86 0.53 -2.89 -18.96
N LEU A 87 -0.29 -2.67 -17.94
CA LEU A 87 -1.50 -3.45 -17.72
C LEU A 87 -2.50 -3.31 -18.87
N THR A 88 -3.16 -4.42 -19.18
CA THR A 88 -4.30 -4.48 -20.05
C THR A 88 -5.52 -4.99 -19.29
N GLU A 89 -6.71 -4.91 -19.88
CA GLU A 89 -7.93 -5.40 -19.22
C GLU A 89 -7.89 -6.89 -18.89
N LYS A 90 -7.11 -7.68 -19.63
CA LYS A 90 -6.93 -9.11 -19.35
C LYS A 90 -6.25 -9.33 -17.99
N ASP A 91 -5.43 -8.41 -17.55
CA ASP A 91 -4.69 -8.51 -16.31
C ASP A 91 -5.56 -8.30 -15.08
N LEU A 92 -6.80 -7.82 -15.25
CA LEU A 92 -7.77 -7.70 -14.16
C LEU A 92 -8.16 -9.06 -13.56
N LYS A 93 -7.91 -10.15 -14.30
CA LYS A 93 -8.19 -11.52 -13.85
C LYS A 93 -7.08 -12.11 -12.98
N ASP A 94 -6.01 -11.39 -12.74
CA ASP A 94 -4.89 -11.89 -11.94
C ASP A 94 -5.35 -12.27 -10.55
N LYS A 95 -5.15 -13.54 -10.20
CA LYS A 95 -5.66 -14.09 -8.94
C LYS A 95 -4.94 -13.51 -7.74
N PHE A 96 -3.63 -13.34 -7.83
CA PHE A 96 -2.83 -12.85 -6.71
C PHE A 96 -3.18 -11.40 -6.37
N CYS A 97 -3.28 -10.54 -7.37
CA CYS A 97 -3.63 -9.14 -7.12
C CYS A 97 -5.05 -8.99 -6.58
N ASN A 98 -5.99 -9.80 -7.07
CA ASN A 98 -7.34 -9.83 -6.51
C ASN A 98 -7.34 -10.33 -5.06
N HIS A 99 -6.51 -11.33 -4.76
CA HIS A 99 -6.35 -11.80 -3.39
C HIS A 99 -5.78 -10.71 -2.48
N LEU A 100 -4.76 -9.96 -2.95
CA LEU A 100 -4.21 -8.85 -2.20
C LEU A 100 -5.27 -7.79 -1.89
N CYS A 101 -6.16 -7.50 -2.84
CA CYS A 101 -7.29 -6.61 -2.58
C CYS A 101 -8.22 -7.18 -1.50
N ALA A 102 -8.59 -8.44 -1.64
CA ALA A 102 -9.55 -9.06 -0.71
C ALA A 102 -9.07 -9.05 0.74
N ILE A 103 -7.78 -9.29 0.97
CA ILE A 103 -7.23 -9.35 2.34
C ILE A 103 -6.96 -7.98 2.95
N ALA A 104 -6.83 -6.94 2.14
CA ALA A 104 -6.51 -5.59 2.63
C ALA A 104 -7.72 -4.65 2.64
N GLU A 105 -8.80 -5.01 1.97
CA GLU A 105 -10.01 -4.19 1.92
C GLU A 105 -10.69 -4.15 3.29
N ASN A 106 -10.60 -3.01 3.96
CA ASN A 106 -11.18 -2.84 5.29
C ASN A 106 -11.66 -1.40 5.55
N GLY A 107 -11.68 -0.54 4.53
CA GLY A 107 -12.05 0.86 4.67
C GLY A 107 -10.91 1.75 5.17
N PHE A 108 -9.79 1.16 5.60
CA PHE A 108 -8.64 1.87 6.14
C PHE A 108 -7.43 1.84 5.19
N ASN A 109 -7.10 0.66 4.63
CA ASN A 109 -6.06 0.53 3.62
C ASN A 109 -6.52 1.15 2.30
N GLU A 110 -5.55 1.57 1.49
CA GLU A 110 -5.80 2.40 0.31
C GLU A 110 -5.12 1.80 -0.92
N LEU A 111 -5.53 2.27 -2.11
CA LEU A 111 -4.91 1.89 -3.38
C LEU A 111 -4.47 3.13 -4.13
N ILE A 112 -3.27 3.07 -4.72
CA ILE A 112 -2.80 4.06 -5.70
C ILE A 112 -3.00 3.44 -7.08
N VAL A 113 -3.72 4.11 -7.96
CA VAL A 113 -4.06 3.61 -9.29
C VAL A 113 -3.76 4.65 -10.37
N ASN A 114 -3.45 4.21 -11.58
CA ASN A 114 -3.21 5.10 -12.72
C ASN A 114 -4.03 4.75 -13.97
N LYS A 115 -4.51 3.51 -14.08
CA LYS A 115 -5.29 3.08 -15.25
C LYS A 115 -6.78 3.20 -14.97
N PRO A 116 -7.55 3.90 -15.83
CA PRO A 116 -9.00 4.05 -15.63
C PRO A 116 -9.75 2.72 -15.53
N PHE A 117 -9.38 1.72 -16.32
CA PHE A 117 -10.06 0.43 -16.28
C PHE A 117 -9.82 -0.31 -14.96
N LEU A 118 -8.62 -0.17 -14.37
CA LEU A 118 -8.32 -0.75 -13.06
C LEU A 118 -9.06 0.01 -11.95
N GLU A 119 -9.10 1.32 -12.04
CA GLU A 119 -9.87 2.15 -11.11
C GLU A 119 -11.34 1.74 -11.09
N ASP A 120 -11.96 1.61 -12.27
CA ASP A 120 -13.36 1.18 -12.38
C ASP A 120 -13.57 -0.23 -11.83
N TYR A 121 -12.65 -1.14 -12.13
CA TYR A 121 -12.71 -2.51 -11.64
C TYR A 121 -12.68 -2.56 -10.11
N VAL A 122 -11.76 -1.84 -9.50
CA VAL A 122 -11.60 -1.81 -8.05
C VAL A 122 -12.81 -1.15 -7.39
N ARG A 123 -13.32 -0.05 -7.96
CA ARG A 123 -14.51 0.61 -7.40
C ARG A 123 -15.72 -0.32 -7.36
N ARG A 124 -15.83 -1.20 -8.35
CA ARG A 124 -16.97 -2.15 -8.44
C ARG A 124 -16.79 -3.36 -7.54
N ASN A 125 -15.57 -3.89 -7.44
CA ASN A 125 -15.32 -5.17 -6.76
C ASN A 125 -14.80 -5.00 -5.33
N TYR A 126 -14.15 -3.89 -5.04
CA TYR A 126 -13.56 -3.60 -3.73
C TYR A 126 -13.88 -2.17 -3.31
N PRO A 127 -15.18 -1.86 -3.11
CA PRO A 127 -15.64 -0.47 -2.95
C PRO A 127 -15.19 0.21 -1.65
N LYS A 128 -14.68 -0.53 -0.69
CA LYS A 128 -14.23 0.05 0.59
C LYS A 128 -12.87 0.72 0.49
N PHE A 129 -12.10 0.48 -0.57
CA PHE A 129 -10.80 1.13 -0.72
C PHE A 129 -10.94 2.61 -1.07
N PRO A 130 -10.36 3.52 -0.29
CA PRO A 130 -10.05 4.86 -0.78
C PRO A 130 -9.04 4.76 -1.93
N LEU A 131 -9.28 5.48 -3.01
CA LEU A 131 -8.43 5.47 -4.19
C LEU A 131 -7.64 6.77 -4.30
N ILE A 132 -6.35 6.63 -4.57
CA ILE A 132 -5.42 7.75 -4.72
C ILE A 132 -4.94 7.77 -6.17
N SER A 133 -5.01 8.91 -6.83
CA SER A 133 -4.46 9.06 -8.18
C SER A 133 -2.94 9.03 -8.13
N SER A 134 -2.35 8.20 -8.99
CA SER A 134 -0.90 8.15 -9.14
C SER A 134 -0.38 9.42 -9.81
N THR A 135 0.84 9.84 -9.43
CA THR A 135 1.54 10.91 -10.11
C THR A 135 1.87 10.60 -11.58
N VAL A 136 1.84 9.31 -11.94
CA VAL A 136 2.07 8.86 -13.33
C VAL A 136 0.77 8.66 -14.10
N LYS A 137 -0.37 9.04 -13.53
CA LYS A 137 -1.65 8.94 -14.21
C LYS A 137 -1.67 9.90 -15.39
N GLN A 138 -1.95 9.35 -16.58
CA GLN A 138 -2.18 10.15 -17.78
C GLN A 138 -3.64 10.59 -17.81
N ILE A 139 -3.82 11.87 -18.00
CA ILE A 139 -5.15 12.46 -18.10
C ILE A 139 -5.61 12.41 -19.55
#